data_b302e7ac52ca4e339e1e41f7ba12f102
#
_entry.id   b302e7ac52ca4e339e1e41f7ba12f102
#
_cell.length_a   1.000
_cell.length_b   1.000
_cell.length_c   1.000
_cell.angle_alpha   90.00
_cell.angle_beta   90.00
_cell.angle_gamma   90.00
#
_symmetry.space_group_name_H-M   'P 1'
#
loop_
_entity.id
_entity.type
_entity.pdbx_description
1 polymer ?
#
loop_
_entity_poly.entity_id
_entity_poly.type
_entity_poly.pdbx_seq_one_letter_code
_entity_poly.pdbx_strand_id
1 'polypeptide(L)'
;IRKFHEAKVDNQKKVVVWGTGNARREFLFIDDMADGCVFLMKNFNPTKKQNEQGEIFYNLGTGKDVSIKELVELIKEVVGYKGEITWDISKPDGMPQKLLDVSKMNKLGWKYRKELKNGLAETYNWYINNKIDLKNV
;
A
#
# COMPACT_ATOMS: atom_id res chain seq x y z
N ILE A 1 -10.05 2.05 -1.82
CA ILE A 1 -10.92 2.25 -0.66
C ILE A 1 -12.09 3.15 -1.05
N ARG A 2 -11.88 4.43 -1.44
CA ARG A 2 -12.94 5.40 -1.76
C ARG A 2 -14.00 4.86 -2.72
N LYS A 3 -13.59 4.31 -3.87
CA LYS A 3 -14.49 3.76 -4.90
C LYS A 3 -15.44 2.67 -4.35
N PHE A 4 -14.94 1.80 -3.46
CA PHE A 4 -15.75 0.77 -2.81
C PHE A 4 -16.69 1.35 -1.74
N HIS A 5 -16.23 2.38 -1.02
CA HIS A 5 -17.07 3.09 -0.05
C HIS A 5 -18.24 3.80 -0.74
N GLU A 6 -17.95 4.58 -1.79
CA GLU A 6 -18.96 5.26 -2.60
C GLU A 6 -19.98 4.25 -3.17
N ALA A 7 -19.50 3.16 -3.78
CA ALA A 7 -20.37 2.12 -4.31
C ALA A 7 -21.25 1.46 -3.23
N LYS A 8 -20.72 1.28 -2.02
CA LYS A 8 -21.51 0.77 -0.88
C LYS A 8 -22.58 1.75 -0.44
N VAL A 9 -22.24 3.03 -0.30
CA VAL A 9 -23.18 4.09 0.14
C VAL A 9 -24.30 4.29 -0.89
N ASP A 10 -23.93 4.28 -2.18
CA ASP A 10 -24.86 4.50 -3.30
C ASP A 10 -25.60 3.21 -3.71
N ASN A 11 -25.42 2.09 -3.00
CA ASN A 11 -26.00 0.78 -3.33
C ASN A 11 -25.73 0.34 -4.78
N GLN A 12 -24.55 0.67 -5.31
CA GLN A 12 -24.16 0.27 -6.67
C GLN A 12 -23.99 -1.25 -6.75
N LYS A 13 -24.49 -1.87 -7.82
CA LYS A 13 -24.42 -3.34 -8.00
C LYS A 13 -23.02 -3.84 -8.33
N LYS A 14 -22.17 -2.98 -8.93
CA LYS A 14 -20.83 -3.36 -9.37
C LYS A 14 -19.82 -2.23 -9.22
N VAL A 15 -18.57 -2.60 -8.97
CA VAL A 15 -17.39 -1.73 -9.03
C VAL A 15 -16.52 -2.17 -10.19
N VAL A 16 -16.18 -1.24 -11.09
CA VAL A 16 -15.28 -1.51 -12.20
C VAL A 16 -13.85 -1.20 -11.79
N VAL A 17 -12.94 -2.16 -11.91
CA VAL A 17 -11.50 -2.02 -11.68
C VAL A 17 -10.77 -2.13 -13.02
N TRP A 18 -9.75 -1.32 -13.23
CA TRP A 18 -8.98 -1.29 -14.46
C TRP A 18 -7.95 -2.42 -14.55
N GLY A 19 -7.73 -2.92 -15.76
CA GLY A 19 -6.74 -3.95 -16.06
C GLY A 19 -7.23 -5.36 -15.77
N THR A 20 -6.30 -6.31 -15.72
CA THR A 20 -6.58 -7.73 -15.44
C THR A 20 -6.54 -8.05 -13.94
N GLY A 21 -5.94 -7.18 -13.14
CA GLY A 21 -5.68 -7.42 -11.72
C GLY A 21 -4.45 -8.27 -11.42
N ASN A 22 -3.68 -8.67 -12.43
CA ASN A 22 -2.51 -9.54 -12.25
C ASN A 22 -1.25 -8.80 -11.79
N ALA A 23 -1.17 -7.47 -12.03
CA ALA A 23 -0.04 -6.66 -11.58
C ALA A 23 0.15 -6.77 -10.06
N ARG A 24 1.41 -6.91 -9.63
CA ARG A 24 1.75 -7.08 -8.22
C ARG A 24 2.34 -5.81 -7.63
N ARG A 25 1.92 -5.47 -6.41
CA ARG A 25 2.34 -4.25 -5.71
C ARG A 25 2.59 -4.53 -4.24
N GLU A 26 3.56 -3.83 -3.71
CA GLU A 26 3.88 -3.78 -2.29
C GLU A 26 3.16 -2.60 -1.64
N PHE A 27 2.67 -2.79 -0.42
CA PHE A 27 1.99 -1.76 0.35
C PHE A 27 2.56 -1.73 1.77
N LEU A 28 3.01 -0.56 2.19
CA LEU A 28 3.48 -0.30 3.55
C LEU A 28 2.50 0.66 4.24
N PHE A 29 2.15 0.35 5.49
CA PHE A 29 1.29 1.23 6.29
C PHE A 29 2.04 2.52 6.63
N ILE A 30 1.32 3.64 6.63
CA ILE A 30 1.94 4.97 6.70
C ILE A 30 2.71 5.18 8.02
N ASP A 31 2.19 4.68 9.16
CA ASP A 31 2.88 4.83 10.45
C ASP A 31 4.14 3.97 10.52
N ASP A 32 4.16 2.79 9.88
CA ASP A 32 5.37 1.99 9.72
C ASP A 32 6.41 2.72 8.84
N MET A 33 5.97 3.41 7.78
CA MET A 33 6.85 4.24 6.96
C MET A 33 7.48 5.35 7.80
N ALA A 34 6.68 6.08 8.59
CA ALA A 34 7.15 7.15 9.47
C ALA A 34 8.11 6.62 10.54
N ASP A 35 7.77 5.49 11.19
CA ASP A 35 8.64 4.82 12.17
C ASP A 35 9.98 4.41 11.55
N GLY A 36 9.95 3.85 10.33
CA GLY A 36 11.16 3.46 9.60
C GLY A 36 12.08 4.65 9.27
N CYS A 37 11.51 5.79 8.88
CA CYS A 37 12.28 7.02 8.68
C CYS A 37 12.96 7.48 9.98
N VAL A 38 12.21 7.54 11.08
CA VAL A 38 12.75 7.93 12.41
C VAL A 38 13.80 6.92 12.87
N PHE A 39 13.57 5.63 12.65
CA PHE A 39 14.54 4.58 12.98
C PHE A 39 15.86 4.79 12.25
N LEU A 40 15.82 5.04 10.91
CA LEU A 40 17.03 5.32 10.12
C LEU A 40 17.78 6.55 10.65
N MET A 41 17.09 7.64 10.93
CA MET A 41 17.70 8.86 11.46
C MET A 41 18.45 8.62 12.80
N LYS A 42 17.96 7.69 13.61
CA LYS A 42 18.57 7.38 14.93
C LYS A 42 19.68 6.35 14.87
N ASN A 43 19.61 5.41 13.92
CA ASN A 43 20.43 4.18 13.92
C ASN A 43 21.42 4.08 12.77
N PHE A 44 21.35 4.98 11.78
CA PHE A 44 22.24 4.97 10.64
C PHE A 44 22.96 6.30 10.48
N ASN A 45 24.29 6.25 10.61
CA ASN A 45 25.17 7.37 10.30
C ASN A 45 26.24 6.88 9.31
N PRO A 46 26.15 7.25 8.02
CA PRO A 46 27.03 6.71 7.00
C PRO A 46 28.49 7.15 7.23
N THR A 47 29.40 6.22 7.06
CA THR A 47 30.83 6.51 7.02
C THR A 47 31.19 7.30 5.75
N LYS A 48 32.35 8.00 5.75
CA LYS A 48 32.86 8.68 4.56
C LYS A 48 32.94 7.71 3.36
N LYS A 49 33.43 6.48 3.59
CA LYS A 49 33.53 5.46 2.54
C LYS A 49 32.15 5.09 1.96
N GLN A 50 31.14 4.91 2.79
CA GLN A 50 29.77 4.62 2.33
C GLN A 50 29.18 5.76 1.51
N ASN A 51 29.43 7.01 1.91
CA ASN A 51 29.05 8.19 1.14
C ASN A 51 29.72 8.21 -0.24
N GLU A 52 31.02 7.96 -0.29
CA GLU A 52 31.79 7.94 -1.54
C GLU A 52 31.38 6.81 -2.48
N GLN A 53 30.91 5.68 -1.92
CA GLN A 53 30.43 4.51 -2.68
C GLN A 53 28.91 4.57 -3.03
N GLY A 54 28.20 5.60 -2.59
CA GLY A 54 26.74 5.71 -2.80
C GLY A 54 25.90 4.70 -2.01
N GLU A 55 26.48 4.09 -0.96
CA GLU A 55 25.79 3.07 -0.13
C GLU A 55 24.95 3.69 1.01
N ILE A 56 24.31 4.83 0.73
CA ILE A 56 23.64 5.66 1.72
C ILE A 56 22.11 5.60 1.69
N PHE A 57 21.53 4.84 0.76
CA PHE A 57 20.07 4.72 0.68
C PHE A 57 19.56 3.37 1.14
N TYR A 58 18.35 3.38 1.71
CA TYR A 58 17.62 2.24 2.21
C TYR A 58 16.21 2.22 1.64
N ASN A 59 15.75 1.06 1.20
CA ASN A 59 14.37 0.89 0.81
C ASN A 59 13.51 0.60 2.05
N LEU A 60 12.44 1.36 2.22
CA LEU A 60 11.41 1.12 3.23
C LEU A 60 10.23 0.40 2.58
N GLY A 61 9.94 -0.81 3.04
CA GLY A 61 8.88 -1.64 2.51
C GLY A 61 8.62 -2.84 3.40
N THR A 62 7.71 -3.70 2.95
CA THR A 62 7.38 -4.95 3.64
C THR A 62 8.18 -6.13 3.12
N GLY A 63 8.72 -6.04 1.89
CA GLY A 63 9.34 -7.15 1.16
C GLY A 63 8.33 -8.19 0.68
N LYS A 64 7.02 -7.87 0.72
CA LYS A 64 5.92 -8.72 0.27
C LYS A 64 5.01 -7.94 -0.65
N ASP A 65 4.63 -8.54 -1.75
CA ASP A 65 3.64 -7.97 -2.67
C ASP A 65 2.37 -8.81 -2.72
N VAL A 66 1.32 -8.19 -3.23
CA VAL A 66 0.05 -8.84 -3.54
C VAL A 66 -0.38 -8.44 -4.94
N SER A 67 -1.16 -9.27 -5.63
CA SER A 67 -1.79 -8.87 -6.88
C SER A 67 -2.86 -7.79 -6.61
N ILE A 68 -3.14 -6.98 -7.62
CA ILE A 68 -4.25 -6.01 -7.54
C ILE A 68 -5.58 -6.74 -7.32
N LYS A 69 -5.72 -7.96 -7.84
CA LYS A 69 -6.91 -8.79 -7.61
C LYS A 69 -7.08 -9.15 -6.12
N GLU A 70 -6.01 -9.64 -5.47
CA GLU A 70 -6.02 -9.93 -4.03
C GLU A 70 -6.28 -8.66 -3.20
N LEU A 71 -5.64 -7.53 -3.55
CA LEU A 71 -5.87 -6.25 -2.88
C LEU A 71 -7.34 -5.80 -2.97
N VAL A 72 -7.96 -5.93 -4.14
CA VAL A 72 -9.33 -5.50 -4.40
C VAL A 72 -10.33 -6.33 -3.59
N GLU A 73 -10.09 -7.64 -3.46
CA GLU A 73 -10.92 -8.51 -2.60
C GLU A 73 -10.76 -8.15 -1.11
N LEU A 74 -9.53 -7.87 -0.65
CA LEU A 74 -9.30 -7.39 0.72
C LEU A 74 -10.01 -6.07 1.00
N ILE A 75 -9.96 -5.12 0.06
CA ILE A 75 -10.67 -3.82 0.18
C ILE A 75 -12.17 -4.03 0.22
N LYS A 76 -12.72 -4.90 -0.64
CA LYS A 76 -14.14 -5.26 -0.66
C LYS A 76 -14.58 -5.81 0.70
N GLU A 77 -13.79 -6.72 1.27
CA GLU A 77 -14.04 -7.30 2.59
C GLU A 77 -14.01 -6.21 3.69
N VAL A 78 -12.94 -5.43 3.77
CA VAL A 78 -12.75 -4.38 4.79
C VAL A 78 -13.85 -3.32 4.74
N VAL A 79 -14.24 -2.88 3.55
CA VAL A 79 -15.33 -1.92 3.35
C VAL A 79 -16.69 -2.54 3.63
N GLY A 80 -16.82 -3.86 3.51
CA GLY A 80 -18.08 -4.58 3.61
C GLY A 80 -19.00 -4.34 2.40
N TYR A 81 -18.41 -4.15 1.21
CA TYR A 81 -19.15 -4.03 -0.04
C TYR A 81 -19.65 -5.38 -0.51
N LYS A 82 -20.95 -5.47 -0.90
CA LYS A 82 -21.61 -6.75 -1.27
C LYS A 82 -21.84 -6.92 -2.77
N GLY A 83 -21.58 -5.88 -3.57
CA GLY A 83 -21.76 -5.95 -5.03
C GLY A 83 -20.63 -6.72 -5.73
N GLU A 84 -20.68 -6.75 -7.04
CA GLU A 84 -19.73 -7.43 -7.90
C GLU A 84 -18.48 -6.57 -8.18
N ILE A 85 -17.35 -7.23 -8.42
CA ILE A 85 -16.15 -6.64 -8.99
C ILE A 85 -16.08 -7.02 -10.47
N THR A 86 -15.98 -6.03 -11.34
CA THR A 86 -15.78 -6.24 -12.78
C THR A 86 -14.47 -5.62 -13.25
N TRP A 87 -13.83 -6.22 -14.24
CA TRP A 87 -12.52 -5.80 -14.72
C TRP A 87 -12.63 -5.16 -16.11
N ASP A 88 -12.11 -3.95 -16.25
CA ASP A 88 -11.98 -3.28 -17.54
C ASP A 88 -10.61 -3.60 -18.15
N ILE A 89 -10.54 -4.70 -18.89
CA ILE A 89 -9.30 -5.17 -19.54
C ILE A 89 -8.86 -4.29 -20.72
N SER A 90 -9.66 -3.32 -21.14
CA SER A 90 -9.24 -2.34 -22.14
C SER A 90 -8.18 -1.38 -21.61
N LYS A 91 -8.00 -1.34 -20.28
CA LYS A 91 -6.99 -0.53 -19.60
C LYS A 91 -5.74 -1.36 -19.31
N PRO A 92 -4.53 -0.82 -19.52
CA PRO A 92 -3.29 -1.55 -19.29
C PRO A 92 -3.05 -1.81 -17.79
N ASP A 93 -2.43 -2.94 -17.48
CA ASP A 93 -2.01 -3.27 -16.09
C ASP A 93 -0.82 -2.43 -15.59
N GLY A 94 -0.05 -1.83 -16.49
CA GLY A 94 1.23 -1.21 -16.16
C GLY A 94 2.34 -2.23 -15.90
N MET A 95 3.33 -1.89 -15.08
CA MET A 95 4.45 -2.82 -14.78
C MET A 95 3.95 -4.07 -14.05
N PRO A 96 4.40 -5.28 -14.45
CA PRO A 96 3.94 -6.54 -13.86
C PRO A 96 4.16 -6.62 -12.35
N GLN A 97 5.31 -6.16 -11.85
CA GLN A 97 5.67 -6.21 -10.44
C GLN A 97 6.44 -4.97 -10.00
N LYS A 98 6.17 -4.49 -8.78
CA LYS A 98 6.97 -3.51 -8.05
C LYS A 98 7.13 -4.01 -6.62
N LEU A 99 8.33 -4.47 -6.29
CA LEU A 99 8.71 -5.00 -4.99
C LEU A 99 10.10 -4.45 -4.62
N LEU A 100 10.26 -3.98 -3.42
CA LEU A 100 11.52 -3.45 -2.91
C LEU A 100 12.37 -4.56 -2.28
N ASP A 101 13.68 -4.48 -2.47
CA ASP A 101 14.63 -5.21 -1.64
C ASP A 101 14.81 -4.47 -0.31
N VAL A 102 14.27 -5.02 0.75
CA VAL A 102 14.31 -4.47 2.10
C VAL A 102 15.41 -5.09 2.98
N SER A 103 16.31 -5.87 2.39
CA SER A 103 17.33 -6.63 3.12
C SER A 103 18.24 -5.74 3.97
N LYS A 104 18.60 -4.54 3.49
CA LYS A 104 19.40 -3.56 4.25
C LYS A 104 18.68 -3.10 5.52
N MET A 105 17.39 -2.78 5.44
CA MET A 105 16.58 -2.38 6.62
C MET A 105 16.45 -3.50 7.63
N ASN A 106 16.19 -4.72 7.15
CA ASN A 106 16.10 -5.90 8.02
C ASN A 106 17.42 -6.18 8.75
N LYS A 107 18.57 -6.00 8.07
CA LYS A 107 19.91 -6.15 8.69
C LYS A 107 20.18 -5.09 9.76
N LEU A 108 19.63 -3.88 9.62
CA LEU A 108 19.70 -2.85 10.66
C LEU A 108 18.79 -3.16 11.87
N GLY A 109 17.87 -4.11 11.74
CA GLY A 109 16.95 -4.51 12.81
C GLY A 109 15.56 -3.91 12.73
N TRP A 110 15.24 -3.13 11.70
CA TRP A 110 13.90 -2.62 11.50
C TRP A 110 13.03 -3.56 10.65
N LYS A 111 11.76 -3.69 11.06
CA LYS A 111 10.72 -4.43 10.32
C LYS A 111 9.40 -3.70 10.48
N TYR A 112 8.57 -3.74 9.44
CA TYR A 112 7.19 -3.27 9.52
C TYR A 112 6.39 -4.10 10.55
N ARG A 113 5.33 -3.53 11.12
CA ARG A 113 4.52 -4.14 12.18
C ARG A 113 3.08 -4.41 11.73
N LYS A 114 2.58 -3.61 10.80
CA LYS A 114 1.17 -3.63 10.40
C LYS A 114 0.98 -4.49 9.14
N GLU A 115 0.28 -5.61 9.28
CA GLU A 115 -0.11 -6.43 8.14
C GLU A 115 -1.14 -5.70 7.26
N LEU A 116 -1.14 -6.00 5.95
CA LEU A 116 -1.93 -5.27 4.93
C LEU A 116 -3.41 -5.15 5.29
N LYS A 117 -4.07 -6.25 5.68
CA LYS A 117 -5.50 -6.24 6.03
C LYS A 117 -5.81 -5.28 7.18
N ASN A 118 -4.99 -5.30 8.23
CA ASN A 118 -5.15 -4.43 9.38
C ASN A 118 -4.90 -2.97 9.02
N GLY A 119 -3.87 -2.69 8.22
CA GLY A 119 -3.59 -1.35 7.69
C GLY A 119 -4.74 -0.80 6.83
N LEU A 120 -5.32 -1.64 5.97
CA LEU A 120 -6.50 -1.26 5.17
C LEU A 120 -7.72 -0.94 6.06
N ALA A 121 -7.97 -1.73 7.11
CA ALA A 121 -9.08 -1.50 8.03
C ALA A 121 -8.90 -0.17 8.80
N GLU A 122 -7.70 0.09 9.30
CA GLU A 122 -7.36 1.34 9.99
C GLU A 122 -7.49 2.56 9.07
N THR A 123 -6.95 2.46 7.85
CA THR A 123 -7.08 3.50 6.82
C THR A 123 -8.55 3.76 6.46
N TYR A 124 -9.35 2.70 6.35
CA TYR A 124 -10.77 2.85 6.05
C TYR A 124 -11.52 3.52 7.20
N ASN A 125 -11.26 3.11 8.45
CA ASN A 125 -11.85 3.77 9.63
C ASN A 125 -11.48 5.24 9.71
N TRP A 126 -10.21 5.58 9.45
CA TRP A 126 -9.79 6.97 9.37
C TRP A 126 -10.55 7.73 8.28
N TYR A 127 -10.67 7.14 7.08
CA TYR A 127 -11.38 7.75 5.94
C TYR A 127 -12.84 8.08 6.26
N ILE A 128 -13.60 7.18 6.90
CA ILE A 128 -15.02 7.41 7.23
C ILE A 128 -15.22 8.44 8.34
N ASN A 129 -14.27 8.54 9.28
CA ASN A 129 -14.35 9.46 10.42
C ASN A 129 -13.84 10.87 10.10
N ASN A 130 -12.97 11.01 9.10
CA ASN A 130 -12.34 12.27 8.73
C ASN A 130 -12.79 12.74 7.34
N LYS A 131 -14.08 12.61 6.99
CA LYS A 131 -14.64 12.96 5.67
C LYS A 131 -13.98 14.21 5.07
N ILE A 132 -12.75 14.05 4.61
CA ILE A 132 -12.08 15.07 3.82
C ILE A 132 -12.78 15.04 2.46
N ASP A 133 -13.31 16.17 2.04
CA ASP A 133 -13.89 16.32 0.71
C ASP A 133 -12.76 16.24 -0.32
N LEU A 134 -12.32 15.00 -0.60
CA LEU A 134 -11.23 14.70 -1.54
C LEU A 134 -11.58 15.06 -3.00
N LYS A 135 -12.76 15.67 -3.24
CA LYS A 135 -13.13 16.21 -4.56
C LYS A 135 -12.41 17.51 -4.86
N ASN A 136 -11.79 18.14 -3.86
CA ASN A 136 -11.13 19.44 -3.95
C ASN A 136 -9.61 19.40 -3.74
N VAL A 137 -8.97 18.22 -3.83
CA VAL A 137 -7.50 18.06 -3.79
C VAL A 137 -7.00 17.50 -5.11
#